data_b6b5fcec7de6e9f02531ce291395907d
#
_entry.id   b6b5fcec7de6e9f02531ce291395907d
#
_cell.length_a   1.000
_cell.length_b   1.000
_cell.length_c   1.000
_cell.angle_alpha   90.00
_cell.angle_beta   90.00
_cell.angle_gamma   90.00
#
_symmetry.space_group_name_H-M   'P 1'
#
loop_
_entity.id
_entity.type
_entity.pdbx_description
1 polymer ?
#
loop_
_entity_poly.entity_id
_entity_poly.type
_entity_poly.pdbx_seq_one_letter_code
_entity_poly.pdbx_strand_id
1 'polypeptide(L)'
;MVEGRSGHVPVLGFRLFYRSFGPERGAPTVLVLHGGPGGSLDYLLPLADLTEHGYRVVLFDQLGCGQSDVPDDRALFSLEHHVSETEGVRAALGLGKVHVVGSSYGGLLALAYALTHPEALRSLTTVGGLASVPLTAAEMARLRSHLPADVRATLDRCEASGATSTPEYKAAAMEFYRRHVLRLSPWPAEVERTFELLDRRPVYAYMNGPSEFTITGTIRDVDLSGAIGRIRAPTLVLGGRYDEVTPAVAHQIASTIPGARSVTFAESSHMPFWEERAKFMSVLAGFLRDVDAKAPANG
;
A
#
# COMPACT_ATOMS: atom_id res chain seq x y z
N MET A 1 2.74 -7.52 -21.19
CA MET A 1 1.90 -7.60 -19.96
C MET A 1 1.27 -8.98 -19.92
N VAL A 2 1.33 -9.66 -18.78
CA VAL A 2 0.65 -10.94 -18.58
C VAL A 2 -0.86 -10.71 -18.69
N GLU A 3 -1.56 -11.50 -19.51
CA GLU A 3 -3.01 -11.41 -19.65
C GLU A 3 -3.66 -11.83 -18.33
N GLY A 4 -4.43 -10.93 -17.71
CA GLY A 4 -5.07 -11.14 -16.42
C GLY A 4 -6.59 -11.22 -16.57
N ARG A 5 -7.24 -11.94 -15.67
CA ARG A 5 -8.70 -11.90 -15.51
C ARG A 5 -9.09 -10.76 -14.59
N SER A 6 -10.22 -10.13 -14.87
CA SER A 6 -10.80 -9.12 -14.00
C SER A 6 -12.30 -9.37 -13.80
N GLY A 7 -12.83 -8.88 -12.71
CA GLY A 7 -14.24 -9.02 -12.38
C GLY A 7 -14.59 -8.30 -11.09
N HIS A 8 -15.82 -8.50 -10.64
CA HIS A 8 -16.28 -8.03 -9.35
C HIS A 8 -16.63 -9.23 -8.45
N VAL A 9 -16.26 -9.13 -7.20
CA VAL A 9 -16.57 -10.13 -6.17
C VAL A 9 -17.49 -9.49 -5.12
N PRO A 10 -18.59 -10.18 -4.71
CA PRO A 10 -19.47 -9.68 -3.66
C PRO A 10 -18.81 -9.85 -2.28
N VAL A 11 -18.64 -8.75 -1.56
CA VAL A 11 -18.05 -8.70 -0.22
C VAL A 11 -18.82 -7.70 0.62
N LEU A 12 -19.31 -8.12 1.79
CA LEU A 12 -20.02 -7.25 2.76
C LEU A 12 -21.18 -6.44 2.15
N GLY A 13 -21.85 -6.98 1.12
CA GLY A 13 -22.98 -6.32 0.44
C GLY A 13 -22.59 -5.40 -0.71
N PHE A 14 -21.33 -5.26 -1.03
CA PHE A 14 -20.78 -4.45 -2.13
C PHE A 14 -20.08 -5.32 -3.17
N ARG A 15 -19.84 -4.77 -4.37
CA ARG A 15 -19.06 -5.40 -5.42
C ARG A 15 -17.67 -4.78 -5.45
N LEU A 16 -16.66 -5.55 -5.10
CA LEU A 16 -15.27 -5.11 -5.16
C LEU A 16 -14.63 -5.59 -6.46
N PHE A 17 -13.99 -4.67 -7.17
CA PHE A 17 -13.28 -4.99 -8.40
C PHE A 17 -11.94 -5.63 -8.09
N TYR A 18 -11.60 -6.69 -8.83
CA TYR A 18 -10.31 -7.36 -8.71
C TYR A 18 -9.69 -7.68 -10.07
N ARG A 19 -8.39 -7.86 -10.08
CA ARG A 19 -7.61 -8.45 -11.18
C ARG A 19 -6.80 -9.62 -10.64
N SER A 20 -6.74 -10.71 -11.42
CA SER A 20 -5.99 -11.92 -11.08
C SER A 20 -5.08 -12.30 -12.25
N PHE A 21 -3.84 -12.59 -11.95
CA PHE A 21 -2.80 -12.97 -12.91
C PHE A 21 -2.21 -14.31 -12.51
N GLY A 22 -1.78 -15.10 -13.52
CA GLY A 22 -1.19 -16.43 -13.31
C GLY A 22 -2.24 -17.54 -13.11
N PRO A 23 -1.79 -18.74 -12.71
CA PRO A 23 -2.65 -19.92 -12.64
C PRO A 23 -3.67 -19.81 -11.50
N GLU A 24 -4.91 -20.23 -11.77
CA GLU A 24 -6.00 -20.18 -10.77
C GLU A 24 -5.86 -21.25 -9.70
N ARG A 25 -5.21 -22.36 -9.99
CA ARG A 25 -5.05 -23.50 -9.08
C ARG A 25 -3.62 -23.99 -9.08
N GLY A 26 -3.20 -24.55 -7.96
CA GLY A 26 -1.89 -25.19 -7.84
C GLY A 26 -0.71 -24.22 -7.58
N ALA A 27 -0.94 -22.91 -7.64
CA ALA A 27 0.07 -21.92 -7.31
C ALA A 27 -0.23 -21.21 -5.98
N PRO A 28 0.79 -20.90 -5.16
CA PRO A 28 0.59 -20.06 -4.00
C PRO A 28 0.14 -18.66 -4.45
N THR A 29 -0.74 -18.05 -3.67
CA THR A 29 -1.36 -16.76 -4.04
C THR A 29 -0.73 -15.62 -3.27
N VAL A 30 -0.43 -14.53 -3.99
CA VAL A 30 -0.07 -13.22 -3.45
C VAL A 30 -1.30 -12.32 -3.54
N LEU A 31 -1.83 -11.91 -2.38
CA LEU A 31 -2.91 -10.93 -2.26
C LEU A 31 -2.30 -9.55 -2.02
N VAL A 32 -2.60 -8.60 -2.91
CA VAL A 32 -1.98 -7.28 -2.93
C VAL A 32 -2.98 -6.21 -2.50
N LEU A 33 -2.56 -5.37 -1.54
CA LEU A 33 -3.35 -4.31 -0.93
C LEU A 33 -2.78 -2.94 -1.33
N HIS A 34 -3.60 -2.12 -1.99
CA HIS A 34 -3.18 -0.79 -2.41
C HIS A 34 -3.19 0.23 -1.27
N GLY A 35 -2.49 1.32 -1.47
CA GLY A 35 -2.37 2.46 -0.56
C GLY A 35 -3.32 3.60 -0.88
N GLY A 36 -2.93 4.76 -0.46
CA GLY A 36 -3.66 5.99 -0.39
C GLY A 36 -3.83 6.41 1.09
N PRO A 37 -4.91 5.99 1.81
CA PRO A 37 -6.08 5.19 1.42
C PRO A 37 -6.87 5.83 0.28
N GLY A 38 -7.55 5.04 -0.53
CA GLY A 38 -8.35 5.61 -1.62
C GLY A 38 -7.69 5.54 -3.00
N GLY A 39 -6.52 4.92 -3.12
CA GLY A 39 -5.86 4.66 -4.41
C GLY A 39 -6.61 3.66 -5.28
N SER A 40 -5.91 3.01 -6.17
CA SER A 40 -6.42 1.89 -6.96
C SER A 40 -5.35 0.82 -7.12
N LEU A 41 -5.74 -0.35 -7.60
CA LEU A 41 -4.82 -1.44 -7.89
C LEU A 41 -3.84 -1.11 -9.05
N ASP A 42 -4.13 -0.06 -9.84
CA ASP A 42 -3.41 0.21 -11.09
C ASP A 42 -1.91 0.41 -10.87
N TYR A 43 -1.50 1.24 -9.89
CA TYR A 43 -0.09 1.51 -9.67
C TYR A 43 0.72 0.29 -9.18
N LEU A 44 0.04 -0.78 -8.73
CA LEU A 44 0.64 -2.02 -8.25
C LEU A 44 0.72 -3.12 -9.33
N LEU A 45 0.29 -2.83 -10.56
CA LEU A 45 0.33 -3.78 -11.67
C LEU A 45 1.72 -4.39 -11.97
N PRO A 46 2.86 -3.73 -11.70
CA PRO A 46 4.16 -4.40 -11.80
C PRO A 46 4.29 -5.67 -10.96
N LEU A 47 3.56 -5.80 -9.84
CA LEU A 47 3.57 -7.01 -9.01
C LEU A 47 3.05 -8.26 -9.74
N ALA A 48 2.35 -8.10 -10.88
CA ALA A 48 1.97 -9.20 -11.75
C ALA A 48 3.17 -9.99 -12.30
N ASP A 49 4.38 -9.40 -12.30
CA ASP A 49 5.62 -10.11 -12.70
C ASP A 49 5.93 -11.30 -11.78
N LEU A 50 5.38 -11.37 -10.57
CA LEU A 50 5.51 -12.53 -9.70
C LEU A 50 4.92 -13.81 -10.32
N THR A 51 4.09 -13.69 -11.36
CA THR A 51 3.60 -14.84 -12.13
C THR A 51 4.74 -15.58 -12.85
N GLU A 52 5.79 -14.87 -13.26
CA GLU A 52 7.00 -15.45 -13.85
C GLU A 52 7.80 -16.30 -12.84
N HIS A 53 7.51 -16.08 -11.55
CA HIS A 53 8.09 -16.85 -10.43
C HIS A 53 7.15 -17.92 -9.87
N GLY A 54 6.04 -18.22 -10.57
CA GLY A 54 5.13 -19.30 -10.24
C GLY A 54 4.02 -18.93 -9.24
N TYR A 55 3.79 -17.65 -8.98
CA TYR A 55 2.72 -17.18 -8.09
C TYR A 55 1.46 -16.80 -8.86
N ARG A 56 0.30 -17.01 -8.23
CA ARG A 56 -0.93 -16.31 -8.59
C ARG A 56 -0.92 -14.95 -7.89
N VAL A 57 -1.19 -13.87 -8.62
CA VAL A 57 -1.25 -12.51 -8.05
C VAL A 57 -2.68 -12.00 -8.14
N VAL A 58 -3.25 -11.60 -7.02
CA VAL A 58 -4.60 -11.01 -6.93
C VAL A 58 -4.49 -9.62 -6.33
N LEU A 59 -4.96 -8.63 -7.07
CA LEU A 59 -5.09 -7.25 -6.64
C LEU A 59 -6.58 -6.90 -6.63
N PHE A 60 -7.02 -6.07 -5.68
CA PHE A 60 -8.39 -5.57 -5.68
C PHE A 60 -8.45 -4.10 -5.28
N ASP A 61 -9.47 -3.41 -5.75
CA ASP A 61 -9.80 -2.06 -5.32
C ASP A 61 -10.66 -2.14 -4.05
N GLN A 62 -10.22 -1.49 -2.98
CA GLN A 62 -10.98 -1.37 -1.73
C GLN A 62 -12.30 -0.61 -1.97
N LEU A 63 -13.24 -0.71 -1.05
CA LEU A 63 -14.54 -0.03 -1.14
C LEU A 63 -14.35 1.49 -1.32
N GLY A 64 -15.06 2.07 -2.25
CA GLY A 64 -14.95 3.49 -2.60
C GLY A 64 -13.78 3.82 -3.54
N CYS A 65 -12.93 2.84 -3.89
CA CYS A 65 -11.72 3.03 -4.68
C CYS A 65 -11.88 2.47 -6.09
N GLY A 66 -11.03 2.94 -7.01
CA GLY A 66 -10.90 2.40 -8.36
C GLY A 66 -12.23 2.11 -9.06
N GLN A 67 -12.48 0.84 -9.36
CA GLN A 67 -13.69 0.33 -10.02
C GLN A 67 -14.67 -0.38 -9.06
N SER A 68 -14.38 -0.37 -7.74
CA SER A 68 -15.28 -0.89 -6.72
C SER A 68 -16.47 0.03 -6.47
N ASP A 69 -17.54 -0.52 -5.88
CA ASP A 69 -18.71 0.25 -5.47
C ASP A 69 -18.31 1.35 -4.48
N VAL A 70 -19.08 2.46 -4.51
CA VAL A 70 -18.89 3.61 -3.60
C VAL A 70 -20.10 3.67 -2.69
N PRO A 71 -19.94 3.46 -1.37
CA PRO A 71 -21.05 3.57 -0.43
C PRO A 71 -21.39 5.03 -0.14
N ASP A 72 -22.66 5.29 0.22
CA ASP A 72 -23.09 6.59 0.73
C ASP A 72 -22.59 6.85 2.14
N ASP A 73 -22.52 5.79 2.95
CA ASP A 73 -22.04 5.85 4.33
C ASP A 73 -20.50 5.89 4.40
N ARG A 74 -19.97 7.07 4.70
CA ARG A 74 -18.53 7.29 4.84
C ARG A 74 -17.92 6.61 6.07
N ALA A 75 -18.72 6.20 7.06
CA ALA A 75 -18.21 5.46 8.22
C ALA A 75 -17.61 4.10 7.83
N LEU A 76 -17.97 3.58 6.66
CA LEU A 76 -17.38 2.37 6.07
C LEU A 76 -15.93 2.59 5.58
N PHE A 77 -15.50 3.84 5.40
CA PHE A 77 -14.10 4.14 5.10
C PHE A 77 -13.28 4.12 6.39
N SER A 78 -12.95 2.94 6.87
CA SER A 78 -12.18 2.73 8.09
C SER A 78 -11.19 1.56 7.93
N LEU A 79 -10.14 1.55 8.75
CA LEU A 79 -9.15 0.48 8.74
C LEU A 79 -9.79 -0.88 9.05
N GLU A 80 -10.70 -0.92 10.01
CA GLU A 80 -11.40 -2.12 10.46
C GLU A 80 -12.30 -2.69 9.35
N HIS A 81 -12.98 -1.82 8.60
CA HIS A 81 -13.79 -2.24 7.47
C HIS A 81 -12.93 -2.80 6.35
N HIS A 82 -11.81 -2.13 6.00
CA HIS A 82 -10.86 -2.62 4.99
C HIS A 82 -10.18 -3.94 5.39
N VAL A 83 -9.97 -4.20 6.69
CA VAL A 83 -9.54 -5.53 7.18
C VAL A 83 -10.61 -6.58 6.88
N SER A 84 -11.88 -6.28 7.17
CA SER A 84 -13.00 -7.18 6.89
C SER A 84 -13.21 -7.40 5.39
N GLU A 85 -13.01 -6.38 4.55
CA GLU A 85 -13.01 -6.51 3.09
C GLU A 85 -11.90 -7.44 2.60
N THR A 86 -10.69 -7.28 3.12
CA THR A 86 -9.54 -8.11 2.74
C THR A 86 -9.82 -9.59 3.00
N GLU A 87 -10.37 -9.92 4.16
CA GLU A 87 -10.80 -11.29 4.47
C GLU A 87 -11.96 -11.75 3.59
N GLY A 88 -12.94 -10.87 3.34
CA GLY A 88 -14.06 -11.15 2.45
C GLY A 88 -13.62 -11.47 1.02
N VAL A 89 -12.68 -10.71 0.46
CA VAL A 89 -12.11 -10.98 -0.88
C VAL A 89 -11.35 -12.31 -0.88
N ARG A 90 -10.50 -12.57 0.14
CA ARG A 90 -9.77 -13.82 0.26
C ARG A 90 -10.71 -15.04 0.28
N ALA A 91 -11.75 -14.96 1.10
CA ALA A 91 -12.73 -16.03 1.25
C ALA A 91 -13.59 -16.23 0.00
N ALA A 92 -14.15 -15.14 -0.57
CA ALA A 92 -15.04 -15.21 -1.72
C ALA A 92 -14.33 -15.69 -3.01
N LEU A 93 -13.03 -15.41 -3.15
CA LEU A 93 -12.21 -15.92 -4.26
C LEU A 93 -11.56 -17.29 -3.95
N GLY A 94 -11.80 -17.87 -2.78
CA GLY A 94 -11.29 -19.20 -2.39
C GLY A 94 -9.76 -19.29 -2.36
N LEU A 95 -9.07 -18.22 -1.91
CA LEU A 95 -7.61 -18.12 -2.04
C LEU A 95 -6.82 -18.98 -1.03
N GLY A 96 -7.48 -19.54 -0.01
CA GLY A 96 -6.79 -20.26 1.06
C GLY A 96 -5.85 -19.37 1.87
N LYS A 97 -4.71 -19.89 2.33
CA LYS A 97 -3.65 -19.07 2.93
C LYS A 97 -2.89 -18.32 1.84
N VAL A 98 -2.63 -17.04 2.07
CA VAL A 98 -2.03 -16.13 1.10
C VAL A 98 -0.74 -15.49 1.61
N HIS A 99 0.15 -15.12 0.69
CA HIS A 99 1.14 -14.10 0.94
C HIS A 99 0.46 -12.74 0.79
N VAL A 100 0.53 -11.90 1.80
CA VAL A 100 -0.04 -10.54 1.74
C VAL A 100 1.08 -9.55 1.44
N VAL A 101 0.86 -8.71 0.43
CA VAL A 101 1.77 -7.61 0.08
C VAL A 101 0.98 -6.31 0.14
N GLY A 102 1.32 -5.43 1.07
CA GLY A 102 0.66 -4.12 1.22
C GLY A 102 1.61 -2.97 0.94
N SER A 103 1.17 -2.01 0.11
CA SER A 103 1.94 -0.80 -0.21
C SER A 103 1.36 0.42 0.50
N SER A 104 2.20 1.24 1.13
CA SER A 104 1.79 2.48 1.79
C SER A 104 0.74 2.22 2.90
N TYR A 105 -0.41 2.89 2.85
CA TYR A 105 -1.58 2.55 3.67
C TYR A 105 -1.96 1.07 3.55
N GLY A 106 -1.81 0.44 2.38
CA GLY A 106 -1.98 -1.00 2.23
C GLY A 106 -1.02 -1.81 3.10
N GLY A 107 0.14 -1.27 3.46
CA GLY A 107 1.07 -1.83 4.45
C GLY A 107 0.51 -1.76 5.88
N LEU A 108 -0.09 -0.63 6.26
CA LEU A 108 -0.83 -0.50 7.54
C LEU A 108 -1.99 -1.50 7.60
N LEU A 109 -2.77 -1.60 6.51
CA LEU A 109 -3.86 -2.56 6.37
C LEU A 109 -3.35 -4.02 6.47
N ALA A 110 -2.23 -4.34 5.83
CA ALA A 110 -1.63 -5.66 5.89
C ALA A 110 -1.17 -6.03 7.32
N LEU A 111 -0.62 -5.07 8.08
CA LEU A 111 -0.27 -5.24 9.49
C LEU A 111 -1.51 -5.47 10.35
N ALA A 112 -2.57 -4.68 10.17
CA ALA A 112 -3.84 -4.85 10.87
C ALA A 112 -4.49 -6.19 10.54
N TYR A 113 -4.48 -6.59 9.26
CA TYR A 113 -4.97 -7.89 8.82
C TYR A 113 -4.18 -9.06 9.45
N ALA A 114 -2.85 -8.96 9.51
CA ALA A 114 -2.01 -9.97 10.13
C ALA A 114 -2.25 -10.13 11.65
N LEU A 115 -2.65 -9.05 12.33
CA LEU A 115 -3.02 -9.08 13.75
C LEU A 115 -4.41 -9.72 13.98
N THR A 116 -5.31 -9.61 13.01
CA THR A 116 -6.72 -10.02 13.13
C THR A 116 -6.95 -11.44 12.56
N HIS A 117 -6.25 -11.79 11.46
CA HIS A 117 -6.38 -13.05 10.72
C HIS A 117 -5.03 -13.76 10.52
N PRO A 118 -4.27 -14.04 11.59
CA PRO A 118 -2.92 -14.62 11.46
C PRO A 118 -2.92 -16.00 10.77
N GLU A 119 -4.02 -16.76 10.87
CA GLU A 119 -4.18 -18.09 10.25
C GLU A 119 -4.32 -18.02 8.72
N ALA A 120 -4.73 -16.87 8.17
CA ALA A 120 -4.89 -16.65 6.74
C ALA A 120 -3.57 -16.39 5.99
N LEU A 121 -2.49 -16.11 6.74
CA LEU A 121 -1.23 -15.70 6.14
C LEU A 121 -0.26 -16.87 5.93
N ARG A 122 0.41 -16.87 4.76
CA ARG A 122 1.70 -17.54 4.54
C ARG A 122 2.86 -16.64 4.93
N SER A 123 2.82 -15.38 4.50
CA SER A 123 3.76 -14.34 4.88
C SER A 123 3.15 -12.95 4.76
N LEU A 124 3.84 -11.97 5.31
CA LEU A 124 3.51 -10.56 5.26
C LEU A 124 4.66 -9.78 4.61
N THR A 125 4.34 -8.89 3.67
CA THR A 125 5.28 -7.93 3.11
C THR A 125 4.68 -6.53 3.15
N THR A 126 5.42 -5.55 3.65
CA THR A 126 5.08 -4.13 3.54
C THR A 126 6.05 -3.44 2.59
N VAL A 127 5.54 -2.58 1.72
CA VAL A 127 6.33 -1.78 0.77
C VAL A 127 6.01 -0.31 1.01
N GLY A 128 6.97 0.47 1.53
CA GLY A 128 6.68 1.83 1.99
C GLY A 128 5.53 1.85 3.00
N GLY A 129 5.39 0.78 3.79
CA GLY A 129 4.31 0.64 4.76
C GLY A 129 4.61 1.30 6.09
N LEU A 130 3.57 1.58 6.86
CA LEU A 130 3.65 2.25 8.15
C LEU A 130 2.90 1.46 9.23
N ALA A 131 3.35 1.54 10.47
CA ALA A 131 2.64 1.00 11.63
C ALA A 131 2.07 2.10 12.52
N SER A 132 2.62 3.31 12.46
CA SER A 132 2.17 4.49 13.21
C SER A 132 2.01 5.67 12.28
N VAL A 133 0.77 6.16 12.11
CA VAL A 133 0.50 7.36 11.31
C VAL A 133 1.13 8.60 11.96
N PRO A 134 1.07 8.82 13.29
CA PRO A 134 1.75 9.94 13.93
C PRO A 134 3.27 9.98 13.68
N LEU A 135 3.96 8.83 13.76
CA LEU A 135 5.39 8.76 13.46
C LEU A 135 5.67 9.10 11.99
N THR A 136 4.87 8.54 11.09
CA THR A 136 5.01 8.77 9.64
C THR A 136 4.78 10.24 9.31
N ALA A 137 3.75 10.86 9.87
CA ALA A 137 3.47 12.29 9.68
C ALA A 137 4.61 13.19 10.17
N ALA A 138 5.24 12.85 11.30
CA ALA A 138 6.41 13.58 11.80
C ALA A 138 7.61 13.49 10.84
N GLU A 139 7.86 12.29 10.29
CA GLU A 139 8.92 12.08 9.30
C GLU A 139 8.63 12.79 7.97
N MET A 140 7.40 12.76 7.49
CA MET A 140 6.98 13.51 6.30
C MET A 140 7.10 15.03 6.51
N ALA A 141 6.75 15.54 7.68
CA ALA A 141 6.96 16.95 8.03
C ALA A 141 8.45 17.35 8.01
N ARG A 142 9.33 16.46 8.48
CA ARG A 142 10.77 16.62 8.38
C ARG A 142 11.23 16.68 6.91
N LEU A 143 10.76 15.79 6.05
CA LEU A 143 11.08 15.82 4.62
C LEU A 143 10.54 17.10 3.96
N ARG A 144 9.31 17.51 4.28
CA ARG A 144 8.70 18.77 3.80
C ARG A 144 9.54 19.98 4.17
N SER A 145 10.18 19.99 5.35
CA SER A 145 11.04 21.10 5.77
C SER A 145 12.27 21.34 4.87
N HIS A 146 12.65 20.34 4.07
CA HIS A 146 13.74 20.41 3.10
C HIS A 146 13.31 20.88 1.69
N LEU A 147 12.02 21.14 1.47
CA LEU A 147 11.54 21.72 0.22
C LEU A 147 12.03 23.19 0.09
N PRO A 148 12.09 23.75 -1.15
CA PRO A 148 12.38 25.16 -1.37
C PRO A 148 11.45 26.06 -0.56
N ALA A 149 11.95 27.21 -0.12
CA ALA A 149 11.22 28.10 0.79
C ALA A 149 9.91 28.65 0.18
N ASP A 150 9.90 28.93 -1.10
CA ASP A 150 8.73 29.39 -1.87
C ASP A 150 7.67 28.28 -1.99
N VAL A 151 8.08 27.03 -2.21
CA VAL A 151 7.18 25.86 -2.23
C VAL A 151 6.53 25.69 -0.86
N ARG A 152 7.32 25.70 0.23
CA ARG A 152 6.80 25.61 1.59
C ARG A 152 5.80 26.73 1.91
N ALA A 153 6.16 27.97 1.58
CA ALA A 153 5.27 29.12 1.79
C ALA A 153 3.94 28.99 1.03
N THR A 154 3.97 28.43 -0.17
CA THR A 154 2.75 28.15 -0.96
C THR A 154 1.90 27.06 -0.29
N LEU A 155 2.50 25.94 0.13
CA LEU A 155 1.79 24.88 0.86
C LEU A 155 1.14 25.40 2.13
N ASP A 156 1.92 26.12 2.97
CA ASP A 156 1.46 26.66 4.26
C ASP A 156 0.29 27.65 4.07
N ARG A 157 0.38 28.55 3.09
CA ARG A 157 -0.68 29.52 2.77
C ARG A 157 -1.96 28.83 2.30
N CYS A 158 -1.84 27.88 1.38
CA CYS A 158 -2.99 27.15 0.85
C CYS A 158 -3.68 26.30 1.92
N GLU A 159 -2.90 25.63 2.76
CA GLU A 159 -3.45 24.83 3.87
C GLU A 159 -4.15 25.71 4.91
N ALA A 160 -3.56 26.83 5.31
CA ALA A 160 -4.14 27.78 6.25
C ALA A 160 -5.47 28.38 5.76
N SER A 161 -5.62 28.55 4.44
CA SER A 161 -6.85 29.09 3.81
C SER A 161 -7.86 28.01 3.36
N GLY A 162 -7.53 26.71 3.51
CA GLY A 162 -8.36 25.62 3.00
C GLY A 162 -8.32 25.47 1.46
N ALA A 163 -7.37 26.14 0.77
CA ALA A 163 -7.26 26.14 -0.70
C ALA A 163 -6.46 24.96 -1.26
N THR A 164 -6.60 23.78 -0.64
CA THR A 164 -5.80 22.59 -0.96
C THR A 164 -6.24 21.86 -2.25
N SER A 165 -7.37 22.23 -2.85
CA SER A 165 -7.81 21.70 -4.16
C SER A 165 -7.31 22.53 -5.35
N THR A 166 -6.65 23.66 -5.12
CA THR A 166 -6.21 24.57 -6.18
C THR A 166 -5.04 23.99 -7.00
N PRO A 167 -4.91 24.38 -8.28
CA PRO A 167 -3.76 24.00 -9.10
C PRO A 167 -2.42 24.45 -8.49
N GLU A 168 -2.41 25.59 -7.79
CA GLU A 168 -1.22 26.11 -7.12
C GLU A 168 -0.75 25.16 -6.00
N TYR A 169 -1.67 24.69 -5.13
CA TYR A 169 -1.33 23.73 -4.09
C TYR A 169 -0.84 22.40 -4.68
N LYS A 170 -1.54 21.89 -5.70
CA LYS A 170 -1.17 20.64 -6.38
C LYS A 170 0.20 20.71 -7.03
N ALA A 171 0.54 21.85 -7.66
CA ALA A 171 1.86 22.05 -8.24
C ALA A 171 2.96 22.09 -7.16
N ALA A 172 2.71 22.75 -6.03
CA ALA A 172 3.62 22.77 -4.89
C ALA A 172 3.78 21.39 -4.24
N ALA A 173 2.71 20.62 -4.07
CA ALA A 173 2.74 19.25 -3.55
C ALA A 173 3.52 18.31 -4.49
N MET A 174 3.43 18.52 -5.81
CA MET A 174 4.16 17.73 -6.79
C MET A 174 5.69 17.83 -6.61
N GLU A 175 6.22 18.93 -6.06
CA GLU A 175 7.65 19.04 -5.72
C GLU A 175 8.09 18.05 -4.64
N PHE A 176 7.21 17.74 -3.68
CA PHE A 176 7.42 16.68 -2.70
C PHE A 176 7.28 15.29 -3.36
N TYR A 177 6.24 15.10 -4.16
CA TYR A 177 5.93 13.79 -4.77
C TYR A 177 7.03 13.30 -5.69
N ARG A 178 7.62 14.19 -6.52
CA ARG A 178 8.75 13.87 -7.40
C ARG A 178 10.03 13.46 -6.66
N ARG A 179 10.15 13.79 -5.40
CA ARG A 179 11.31 13.47 -4.57
C ARG A 179 11.09 12.19 -3.77
N HIS A 180 9.86 11.99 -3.28
CA HIS A 180 9.58 11.05 -2.20
C HIS A 180 8.52 10.00 -2.55
N VAL A 181 7.65 10.24 -3.54
CA VAL A 181 6.62 9.29 -3.98
C VAL A 181 7.08 8.49 -5.20
N LEU A 182 7.41 9.17 -6.30
CA LEU A 182 7.94 8.52 -7.50
C LEU A 182 8.89 9.47 -8.25
N ARG A 183 10.14 9.03 -8.42
CA ARG A 183 11.23 9.81 -9.02
C ARG A 183 11.39 9.60 -10.53
N LEU A 184 10.57 8.73 -11.13
CA LEU A 184 10.51 8.58 -12.58
C LEU A 184 9.91 9.81 -13.25
N SER A 185 10.35 10.11 -14.46
CA SER A 185 9.80 11.19 -15.29
C SER A 185 9.81 10.77 -16.77
N PRO A 186 8.67 10.74 -17.48
CA PRO A 186 7.31 10.93 -16.94
C PRO A 186 6.87 9.82 -16.00
N TRP A 187 5.81 10.04 -15.24
CA TRP A 187 5.19 8.99 -14.45
C TRP A 187 4.53 7.95 -15.37
N PRO A 188 4.51 6.66 -14.99
CA PRO A 188 3.73 5.65 -15.68
C PRO A 188 2.24 5.98 -15.65
N ALA A 189 1.53 5.68 -16.75
CA ALA A 189 0.10 5.97 -16.87
C ALA A 189 -0.76 5.34 -15.76
N GLU A 190 -0.36 4.18 -15.25
CA GLU A 190 -1.02 3.48 -14.15
C GLU A 190 -0.92 4.26 -12.84
N VAL A 191 0.20 4.93 -12.62
CA VAL A 191 0.39 5.80 -11.45
C VAL A 191 -0.41 7.09 -11.62
N GLU A 192 -0.33 7.75 -12.77
CA GLU A 192 -1.12 8.95 -13.08
C GLU A 192 -2.61 8.68 -12.88
N ARG A 193 -3.12 7.55 -13.41
CA ARG A 193 -4.51 7.13 -13.24
C ARG A 193 -4.89 6.95 -11.77
N THR A 194 -4.02 6.35 -10.95
CA THR A 194 -4.27 6.21 -9.51
C THR A 194 -4.43 7.56 -8.83
N PHE A 195 -3.56 8.53 -9.14
CA PHE A 195 -3.65 9.88 -8.58
C PHE A 195 -4.89 10.65 -9.06
N GLU A 196 -5.30 10.48 -10.33
CA GLU A 196 -6.59 11.01 -10.81
C GLU A 196 -7.79 10.44 -10.04
N LEU A 197 -7.77 9.15 -9.71
CA LEU A 197 -8.83 8.50 -8.94
C LEU A 197 -8.84 8.96 -7.49
N LEU A 198 -7.69 9.16 -6.86
CA LEU A 198 -7.57 9.76 -5.52
C LEU A 198 -8.30 11.12 -5.45
N ASP A 199 -8.12 11.96 -6.45
CA ASP A 199 -8.76 13.28 -6.52
C ASP A 199 -10.29 13.22 -6.71
N ARG A 200 -10.78 12.17 -7.40
CA ARG A 200 -12.21 12.04 -7.76
C ARG A 200 -13.03 11.27 -6.73
N ARG A 201 -12.39 10.47 -5.88
CA ARG A 201 -13.06 9.60 -4.92
C ARG A 201 -13.03 10.20 -3.52
N PRO A 202 -14.07 9.98 -2.69
CA PRO A 202 -14.16 10.61 -1.37
C PRO A 202 -13.21 10.03 -0.33
N VAL A 203 -12.68 8.82 -0.55
CA VAL A 203 -11.95 8.03 0.45
C VAL A 203 -10.69 8.75 0.92
N TYR A 204 -9.86 9.22 -0.03
CA TYR A 204 -8.57 9.84 0.29
C TYR A 204 -8.74 11.08 1.16
N ALA A 205 -9.55 12.03 0.73
CA ALA A 205 -9.80 13.26 1.48
C ALA A 205 -10.42 12.99 2.86
N TYR A 206 -11.25 11.95 3.00
CA TYR A 206 -11.91 11.59 4.25
C TYR A 206 -10.95 10.88 5.23
N MET A 207 -10.20 9.90 4.75
CA MET A 207 -9.33 9.08 5.60
C MET A 207 -7.95 9.70 5.81
N ASN A 208 -7.33 10.24 4.77
CA ASN A 208 -5.97 10.81 4.83
C ASN A 208 -5.99 12.32 5.02
N GLY A 209 -6.48 13.05 4.05
CA GLY A 209 -6.45 14.50 4.02
C GLY A 209 -6.06 15.04 2.65
N PRO A 210 -5.54 16.28 2.56
CA PRO A 210 -5.34 16.95 1.29
C PRO A 210 -4.10 16.47 0.51
N SER A 211 -3.12 15.86 1.17
CA SER A 211 -1.87 15.40 0.54
C SER A 211 -1.22 14.28 1.34
N GLU A 212 -0.21 13.61 0.78
CA GLU A 212 0.53 12.54 1.46
C GLU A 212 1.13 13.02 2.78
N PHE A 213 1.68 14.24 2.81
CA PHE A 213 2.38 14.80 3.97
C PHE A 213 1.49 15.64 4.92
N THR A 214 0.19 15.80 4.63
CA THR A 214 -0.76 16.56 5.49
C THR A 214 -1.93 15.66 5.86
N ILE A 215 -1.68 14.82 6.88
CA ILE A 215 -2.62 13.78 7.32
C ILE A 215 -3.56 14.36 8.39
N THR A 216 -4.77 14.73 7.99
CA THR A 216 -5.79 15.34 8.84
C THR A 216 -7.07 14.50 8.95
N GLY A 217 -7.17 13.45 8.16
CA GLY A 217 -8.33 12.58 8.07
C GLY A 217 -8.48 11.60 9.25
N THR A 218 -9.36 10.62 9.08
CA THR A 218 -9.74 9.70 10.16
C THR A 218 -8.62 8.76 10.61
N ILE A 219 -7.60 8.52 9.76
CA ILE A 219 -6.48 7.65 10.12
C ILE A 219 -5.37 8.34 10.94
N ARG A 220 -5.43 9.65 11.13
CA ARG A 220 -4.34 10.46 11.70
C ARG A 220 -3.79 9.96 13.04
N ASP A 221 -4.63 9.32 13.85
CA ASP A 221 -4.28 8.83 15.19
C ASP A 221 -4.05 7.31 15.23
N VAL A 222 -4.09 6.62 14.08
CA VAL A 222 -3.89 5.16 14.02
C VAL A 222 -2.45 4.81 14.33
N ASP A 223 -2.26 3.97 15.35
CA ASP A 223 -0.96 3.47 15.79
C ASP A 223 -1.04 1.99 16.19
N LEU A 224 -0.41 1.14 15.39
CA LEU A 224 -0.29 -0.30 15.63
C LEU A 224 1.07 -0.69 16.23
N SER A 225 1.98 0.26 16.47
CA SER A 225 3.36 -0.01 16.88
C SER A 225 3.45 -0.87 18.15
N GLY A 226 2.54 -0.66 19.10
CA GLY A 226 2.46 -1.47 20.32
C GLY A 226 1.91 -2.89 20.12
N ALA A 227 1.30 -3.17 18.96
CA ALA A 227 0.63 -4.44 18.69
C ALA A 227 1.42 -5.36 17.73
N ILE A 228 2.15 -4.78 16.76
CA ILE A 228 2.79 -5.53 15.67
C ILE A 228 3.86 -6.55 16.16
N GLY A 229 4.40 -6.40 17.36
CA GLY A 229 5.28 -7.40 17.99
C GLY A 229 4.62 -8.76 18.24
N ARG A 230 3.29 -8.87 18.10
CA ARG A 230 2.53 -10.13 18.19
C ARG A 230 2.47 -10.88 16.87
N ILE A 231 2.81 -10.26 15.74
CA ILE A 231 2.81 -10.91 14.42
C ILE A 231 3.86 -12.04 14.42
N ARG A 232 3.46 -13.20 13.93
CA ARG A 232 4.30 -14.42 13.84
C ARG A 232 4.53 -14.88 12.41
N ALA A 233 3.76 -14.35 11.45
CA ALA A 233 3.98 -14.64 10.03
C ALA A 233 5.38 -14.17 9.60
N PRO A 234 6.11 -14.95 8.79
CA PRO A 234 7.35 -14.48 8.18
C PRO A 234 7.13 -13.12 7.53
N THR A 235 7.94 -12.12 7.89
CA THR A 235 7.70 -10.72 7.49
C THR A 235 8.88 -10.15 6.73
N LEU A 236 8.59 -9.43 5.64
CA LEU A 236 9.54 -8.65 4.86
C LEU A 236 9.10 -7.18 4.80
N VAL A 237 10.00 -6.27 5.16
CA VAL A 237 9.77 -4.83 5.14
C VAL A 237 10.62 -4.21 4.04
N LEU A 238 9.98 -3.61 3.05
CA LEU A 238 10.61 -3.00 1.87
C LEU A 238 10.32 -1.50 1.85
N GLY A 239 11.29 -0.70 1.44
CA GLY A 239 11.14 0.74 1.23
C GLY A 239 12.29 1.31 0.43
N GLY A 240 12.11 2.50 -0.11
CA GLY A 240 13.16 3.23 -0.82
C GLY A 240 13.98 4.10 0.13
N ARG A 241 15.22 4.43 -0.28
CA ARG A 241 16.07 5.40 0.44
C ARG A 241 15.45 6.78 0.52
N TYR A 242 14.72 7.18 -0.53
CA TYR A 242 14.11 8.50 -0.69
C TYR A 242 12.61 8.51 -0.41
N ASP A 243 12.09 7.41 0.16
CA ASP A 243 10.68 7.19 0.45
C ASP A 243 10.13 8.26 1.42
N GLU A 244 8.88 8.67 1.19
CA GLU A 244 8.14 9.54 2.12
C GLU A 244 7.82 8.81 3.43
N VAL A 245 7.56 7.50 3.37
CA VAL A 245 7.56 6.61 4.53
C VAL A 245 9.01 6.19 4.77
N THR A 246 9.73 7.02 5.50
CA THR A 246 11.19 6.99 5.58
C THR A 246 11.76 5.64 6.03
N PRO A 247 13.05 5.36 5.76
CA PRO A 247 13.72 4.19 6.31
C PRO A 247 13.64 4.07 7.84
N ALA A 248 13.44 5.17 8.57
CA ALA A 248 13.22 5.14 10.03
C ALA A 248 11.89 4.47 10.40
N VAL A 249 10.82 4.74 9.64
CA VAL A 249 9.51 4.09 9.81
C VAL A 249 9.59 2.61 9.46
N ALA A 250 10.23 2.27 8.34
CA ALA A 250 10.47 0.88 7.95
C ALA A 250 11.28 0.11 9.01
N HIS A 251 12.30 0.76 9.59
CA HIS A 251 13.10 0.19 10.66
C HIS A 251 12.28 -0.09 11.94
N GLN A 252 11.36 0.81 12.31
CA GLN A 252 10.45 0.58 13.43
C GLN A 252 9.66 -0.72 13.25
N ILE A 253 9.07 -0.96 12.07
CA ILE A 253 8.33 -2.18 11.80
C ILE A 253 9.25 -3.40 11.90
N ALA A 254 10.39 -3.36 11.20
CA ALA A 254 11.31 -4.49 11.12
C ALA A 254 11.92 -4.85 12.48
N SER A 255 12.22 -3.86 13.33
CA SER A 255 12.78 -4.09 14.68
C SER A 255 11.72 -4.58 15.69
N THR A 256 10.43 -4.32 15.44
CA THR A 256 9.35 -4.68 16.37
C THR A 256 8.80 -6.08 16.08
N ILE A 257 8.70 -6.48 14.80
CA ILE A 257 8.18 -7.82 14.43
C ILE A 257 9.29 -8.87 14.57
N PRO A 258 9.11 -9.92 15.38
CA PRO A 258 10.15 -10.94 15.57
C PRO A 258 10.53 -11.64 14.26
N GLY A 259 11.83 -11.64 13.95
CA GLY A 259 12.36 -12.31 12.76
C GLY A 259 12.06 -11.62 11.42
N ALA A 260 11.53 -10.40 11.44
CA ALA A 260 11.32 -9.63 10.22
C ALA A 260 12.65 -9.31 9.51
N ARG A 261 12.62 -9.38 8.18
CA ARG A 261 13.72 -8.97 7.30
C ARG A 261 13.41 -7.60 6.73
N SER A 262 14.43 -6.77 6.52
CA SER A 262 14.24 -5.44 5.90
C SER A 262 15.22 -5.24 4.74
N VAL A 263 14.73 -4.60 3.67
CA VAL A 263 15.56 -4.19 2.52
C VAL A 263 15.21 -2.77 2.12
N THR A 264 16.23 -1.92 2.03
CA THR A 264 16.13 -0.56 1.51
C THR A 264 16.68 -0.49 0.09
N PHE A 265 15.89 -0.01 -0.86
CA PHE A 265 16.28 0.21 -2.25
C PHE A 265 17.00 1.54 -2.37
N ALA A 266 18.27 1.50 -2.79
CA ALA A 266 19.17 2.65 -2.69
C ALA A 266 18.83 3.81 -3.65
N GLU A 267 18.20 3.48 -4.79
CA GLU A 267 17.87 4.45 -5.84
C GLU A 267 16.37 4.77 -5.90
N SER A 268 15.56 4.15 -5.03
CA SER A 268 14.10 4.28 -5.04
C SER A 268 13.57 5.24 -3.99
N SER A 269 12.38 5.77 -4.28
CA SER A 269 11.48 6.41 -3.35
C SER A 269 10.36 5.45 -2.90
N HIS A 270 9.10 5.87 -2.90
CA HIS A 270 7.98 5.10 -2.37
C HIS A 270 7.56 3.90 -3.22
N MET A 271 7.95 3.87 -4.50
CA MET A 271 7.51 2.85 -5.46
C MET A 271 8.69 2.06 -6.05
N PRO A 272 9.47 1.30 -5.24
CA PRO A 272 10.62 0.55 -5.74
C PRO A 272 10.26 -0.52 -6.79
N PHE A 273 9.02 -0.99 -6.83
CA PHE A 273 8.50 -1.88 -7.86
C PHE A 273 8.36 -1.21 -9.25
N TRP A 274 8.46 0.12 -9.33
CA TRP A 274 8.63 0.87 -10.57
C TRP A 274 10.09 1.29 -10.80
N GLU A 275 10.76 1.80 -9.78
CA GLU A 275 12.07 2.48 -9.87
C GLU A 275 13.25 1.50 -9.96
N GLU A 276 13.22 0.41 -9.19
CA GLU A 276 14.22 -0.68 -9.21
C GLU A 276 13.53 -2.04 -9.46
N ARG A 277 12.62 -2.11 -10.45
CA ARG A 277 11.66 -3.21 -10.67
C ARG A 277 12.30 -4.60 -10.65
N ALA A 278 13.36 -4.83 -11.41
CA ALA A 278 14.00 -6.14 -11.50
C ALA A 278 14.58 -6.60 -10.15
N LYS A 279 15.26 -5.69 -9.44
CA LYS A 279 15.81 -5.95 -8.12
C LYS A 279 14.69 -6.17 -7.09
N PHE A 280 13.63 -5.36 -7.13
CA PHE A 280 12.47 -5.51 -6.27
C PHE A 280 11.83 -6.89 -6.44
N MET A 281 11.56 -7.31 -7.68
CA MET A 281 10.97 -8.63 -7.96
C MET A 281 11.88 -9.77 -7.49
N SER A 282 13.19 -9.66 -7.72
CA SER A 282 14.16 -10.66 -7.25
C SER A 282 14.14 -10.82 -5.72
N VAL A 283 14.11 -9.70 -4.98
CA VAL A 283 14.07 -9.69 -3.50
C VAL A 283 12.76 -10.29 -3.00
N LEU A 284 11.62 -9.82 -3.53
CA LEU A 284 10.31 -10.28 -3.10
C LEU A 284 10.10 -11.76 -3.44
N ALA A 285 10.33 -12.17 -4.68
CA ALA A 285 10.18 -13.58 -5.08
C ALA A 285 11.14 -14.51 -4.31
N GLY A 286 12.36 -14.05 -4.01
CA GLY A 286 13.30 -14.78 -3.18
C GLY A 286 12.75 -15.04 -1.78
N PHE A 287 12.19 -14.00 -1.14
CA PHE A 287 11.56 -14.14 0.18
C PHE A 287 10.37 -15.09 0.17
N LEU A 288 9.48 -14.95 -0.82
CA LEU A 288 8.29 -15.80 -0.92
C LEU A 288 8.67 -17.27 -1.10
N ARG A 289 9.67 -17.58 -1.95
CA ARG A 289 10.20 -18.94 -2.10
C ARG A 289 10.81 -19.50 -0.81
N ASP A 290 11.57 -18.69 -0.07
CA ASP A 290 12.14 -19.08 1.23
C ASP A 290 11.04 -19.48 2.23
N VAL A 291 9.90 -18.79 2.19
CA VAL A 291 8.75 -19.10 3.05
C VAL A 291 8.08 -20.41 2.62
N ASP A 292 7.81 -20.56 1.33
CA ASP A 292 7.11 -21.75 0.81
C ASP A 292 7.95 -23.02 0.99
N ALA A 293 9.28 -22.93 0.83
CA ALA A 293 10.19 -24.05 1.04
C ALA A 293 10.23 -24.54 2.52
N LYS A 294 9.87 -23.67 3.47
CA LYS A 294 9.81 -24.01 4.91
C LYS A 294 8.42 -24.44 5.37
N ALA A 295 7.40 -24.21 4.55
CA ALA A 295 6.05 -24.67 4.86
C ALA A 295 6.03 -26.22 4.84
N PRO A 296 5.41 -26.90 5.83
CA PRO A 296 5.26 -28.35 5.78
C PRO A 296 4.51 -28.72 4.50
N ALA A 297 5.01 -29.72 3.77
CA ALA A 297 4.30 -30.26 2.63
C ALA A 297 2.90 -30.65 3.10
N ASN A 298 1.88 -29.99 2.57
CA ASN A 298 0.50 -30.33 2.92
C ASN A 298 0.22 -31.76 2.48
N GLY A 299 -0.07 -32.64 3.48
CA GLY A 299 -0.69 -33.92 3.26
C GLY A 299 -2.15 -33.75 2.83
#